data_3625d1490caa68e1514c81b201794f28
#
_entry.id   3625d1490caa68e1514c81b201794f28
#
_cell.length_a   1.000
_cell.length_b   1.000
_cell.length_c   1.000
_cell.angle_alpha   90.00
_cell.angle_beta   90.00
_cell.angle_gamma   90.00
#
_symmetry.space_group_name_H-M   'P 1'
#
loop_
_entity.id
_entity.type
_entity.pdbx_description
1 polymer ?
#
loop_
_entity_poly.entity_id
_entity_poly.type
_entity_poly.pdbx_seq_one_letter_code
_entity_poly.pdbx_strand_id
1 'polypeptide(L)'
;MSLRLTNTLTRRTEPFTPLTPGKASIYCCGVTVYDLCHLGHARSYINWDVLRRYLIWRGLEVTFVQNFTDIDDKILKLSLIHI
;
A
#
# COMPACT_ATOMS: atom_id res chain seq x y z
N MET A 1 11.85 -20.35 -6.60
CA MET A 1 12.41 -19.28 -5.76
C MET A 1 11.27 -18.60 -5.01
N SER A 2 11.38 -18.51 -3.71
CA SER A 2 10.32 -17.89 -2.90
C SER A 2 10.57 -16.38 -2.76
N LEU A 3 9.50 -15.61 -2.76
CA LEU A 3 9.55 -14.18 -2.47
C LEU A 3 9.78 -14.00 -0.97
N ARG A 4 10.71 -13.13 -0.63
CA ARG A 4 10.99 -12.78 0.76
C ARG A 4 10.70 -11.30 0.98
N LEU A 5 9.98 -11.00 2.05
CA LEU A 5 9.60 -9.64 2.40
C LEU A 5 10.00 -9.37 3.84
N THR A 6 10.35 -8.11 4.12
CA THR A 6 10.61 -7.68 5.49
C THR A 6 9.28 -7.47 6.21
N ASN A 7 9.08 -8.22 7.30
CA ASN A 7 7.91 -8.11 8.13
C ASN A 7 8.22 -7.19 9.31
N THR A 8 7.58 -6.03 9.35
CA THR A 8 7.80 -5.04 10.40
C THR A 8 7.39 -5.57 11.77
N LEU A 9 6.40 -6.45 11.83
CA LEU A 9 5.96 -7.03 13.09
C LEU A 9 7.04 -7.90 13.73
N THR A 10 7.72 -8.73 12.93
CA THR A 10 8.79 -9.60 13.42
C THR A 10 10.17 -8.99 13.27
N ARG A 11 10.29 -7.88 12.51
CA ARG A 11 11.55 -7.19 12.18
C ARG A 11 12.54 -8.10 11.45
N ARG A 12 12.04 -9.05 10.66
CA ARG A 12 12.86 -9.99 9.90
C ARG A 12 12.36 -10.08 8.46
N THR A 13 13.30 -10.39 7.56
CA THR A 13 12.94 -10.74 6.20
C THR A 13 12.55 -12.21 6.17
N GLU A 14 11.32 -12.47 5.78
CA GLU A 14 10.72 -13.79 5.84
C GLU A 14 10.18 -14.19 4.46
N PRO A 15 10.11 -15.52 4.18
CA PRO A 15 9.40 -15.97 2.99
C PRO A 15 7.93 -15.55 3.05
N PHE A 16 7.42 -15.04 1.93
CA PHE A 16 6.00 -14.69 1.84
C PHE A 16 5.16 -15.97 1.75
N THR A 17 4.21 -16.09 2.66
CA THR A 17 3.26 -17.21 2.68
C THR A 17 1.85 -16.64 2.68
N PRO A 18 1.06 -16.86 1.60
CA PRO A 18 -0.32 -16.38 1.57
C PRO A 18 -1.17 -17.04 2.67
N LEU A 19 -2.08 -16.27 3.25
CA LEU A 19 -3.05 -16.82 4.21
C LEU A 19 -3.98 -17.84 3.54
N THR A 20 -4.37 -17.55 2.29
CA THR A 20 -5.15 -18.47 1.48
C THR A 20 -4.29 -18.93 0.31
N PRO A 21 -4.06 -20.23 0.10
CA PRO A 21 -3.22 -20.70 -1.00
C PRO A 21 -3.71 -20.16 -2.35
N GLY A 22 -2.77 -19.66 -3.15
CA GLY A 22 -3.04 -19.13 -4.48
C GLY A 22 -3.59 -17.72 -4.51
N LYS A 23 -3.80 -17.08 -3.36
CA LYS A 23 -4.35 -15.72 -3.28
C LYS A 23 -3.46 -14.82 -2.44
N ALA A 24 -3.33 -13.56 -2.87
CA ALA A 24 -2.61 -12.54 -2.11
C ALA A 24 -3.46 -11.29 -2.00
N SER A 25 -3.48 -10.69 -0.83
CA SER A 25 -4.23 -9.45 -0.58
C SER A 25 -3.25 -8.38 -0.13
N ILE A 26 -3.36 -7.19 -0.74
CA ILE A 26 -2.51 -6.05 -0.42
C ILE A 26 -3.40 -4.88 -0.06
N TYR A 27 -3.11 -4.26 1.08
CA TYR A 27 -3.75 -3.01 1.48
C TYR A 27 -2.69 -1.93 1.57
N CYS A 28 -2.88 -0.86 0.81
CA CYS A 28 -1.95 0.27 0.80
C CYS A 28 -2.65 1.54 1.25
N CYS A 29 -1.91 2.38 1.96
CA CYS A 29 -2.38 3.72 2.29
C CYS A 29 -2.20 4.64 1.10
N GLY A 30 -3.24 5.37 0.73
CA GLY A 30 -3.17 6.38 -0.30
C GLY A 30 -2.78 7.74 0.28
N VAL A 31 -2.59 8.73 -0.61
CA VAL A 31 -2.35 10.11 -0.18
C VAL A 31 -3.62 10.69 0.41
N THR A 32 -3.45 11.59 1.38
CA THR A 32 -4.55 12.40 1.90
C THR A 32 -4.72 13.64 1.05
N VAL A 33 -5.97 14.11 0.92
CA VAL A 33 -6.28 15.23 0.01
C VAL A 33 -5.74 16.57 0.48
N TYR A 34 -5.31 16.69 1.73
CA TYR A 34 -4.71 17.92 2.24
C TYR A 34 -3.21 18.04 1.94
N ASP A 35 -2.59 16.96 1.47
CA ASP A 35 -1.17 16.95 1.13
C ASP A 35 -0.98 17.06 -0.38
N LEU A 36 0.09 17.76 -0.78
CA LEU A 36 0.49 17.78 -2.17
C LEU A 36 1.20 16.48 -2.52
N CYS A 37 0.88 15.94 -3.69
CA CYS A 37 1.60 14.79 -4.20
C CYS A 37 3.03 15.21 -4.55
N HIS A 38 3.99 14.39 -4.17
CA HIS A 38 5.38 14.61 -4.50
C HIS A 38 6.01 13.31 -4.99
N LEU A 39 7.28 13.39 -5.40
CA LEU A 39 7.99 12.27 -6.00
C LEU A 39 8.03 11.04 -5.09
N GLY A 40 8.08 11.22 -3.78
CA GLY A 40 8.05 10.11 -2.82
C GLY A 40 6.76 9.32 -2.89
N HIS A 41 5.62 9.98 -3.07
CA HIS A 41 4.34 9.30 -3.24
C HIS A 41 4.33 8.47 -4.53
N ALA A 42 4.82 9.04 -5.63
CA ALA A 42 4.90 8.31 -6.89
C ALA A 42 5.79 7.08 -6.77
N ARG A 43 6.92 7.20 -6.08
CA ARG A 43 7.82 6.07 -5.84
C ARG A 43 7.12 4.95 -5.08
N SER A 44 6.37 5.27 -4.05
CA SER A 44 5.62 4.28 -3.28
C SER A 44 4.60 3.56 -4.15
N TYR A 45 3.83 4.30 -4.94
CA TYR A 45 2.82 3.71 -5.82
C TYR A 45 3.44 2.79 -6.87
N ILE A 46 4.56 3.17 -7.44
CA ILE A 46 5.27 2.35 -8.41
C ILE A 46 5.76 1.06 -7.75
N ASN A 47 6.32 1.15 -6.54
CA ASN A 47 6.79 -0.02 -5.81
C ASN A 47 5.66 -1.01 -5.53
N TRP A 48 4.49 -0.51 -5.11
CA TRP A 48 3.33 -1.37 -4.86
C TRP A 48 2.80 -1.98 -6.14
N ASP A 49 2.84 -1.24 -7.25
CA ASP A 49 2.40 -1.76 -8.54
C ASP A 49 3.32 -2.87 -9.03
N VAL A 50 4.63 -2.71 -8.86
CA VAL A 50 5.60 -3.74 -9.21
C VAL A 50 5.36 -5.00 -8.39
N LEU A 51 5.14 -4.88 -7.09
CA LEU A 51 4.84 -6.03 -6.24
C LEU A 51 3.56 -6.74 -6.69
N ARG A 52 2.51 -5.98 -6.96
CA ARG A 52 1.24 -6.52 -7.44
C ARG A 52 1.42 -7.32 -8.72
N ARG A 53 2.12 -6.75 -9.70
CA ARG A 53 2.38 -7.39 -10.99
C ARG A 53 3.24 -8.63 -10.84
N TYR A 54 4.23 -8.59 -9.98
CA TYR A 54 5.10 -9.72 -9.70
C TYR A 54 4.30 -10.90 -9.13
N LEU A 55 3.42 -10.63 -8.18
CA LEU A 55 2.60 -11.68 -7.57
C LEU A 55 1.63 -12.28 -8.59
N ILE A 56 1.05 -11.46 -9.46
CA ILE A 56 0.19 -11.96 -10.55
C ILE A 56 1.01 -12.85 -11.50
N TRP A 57 2.20 -12.41 -11.85
CA TRP A 57 3.09 -13.18 -12.71
C TRP A 57 3.45 -14.53 -12.10
N ARG A 58 3.57 -14.58 -10.77
CA ARG A 58 3.83 -15.83 -10.03
C ARG A 58 2.61 -16.74 -9.96
N GLY A 59 1.50 -16.35 -10.55
CA GLY A 59 0.29 -17.16 -10.62
C GLY A 59 -0.68 -16.98 -9.45
N LEU A 60 -0.49 -15.94 -8.63
CA LEU A 60 -1.40 -15.66 -7.52
C LEU A 60 -2.55 -14.78 -7.99
N GLU A 61 -3.73 -15.02 -7.42
CA GLU A 61 -4.87 -14.11 -7.56
C GLU A 61 -4.69 -12.97 -6.55
N VAL A 62 -4.50 -11.75 -7.03
CA VAL A 62 -4.16 -10.60 -6.20
C VAL A 62 -5.36 -9.69 -6.03
N THR A 63 -5.72 -9.42 -4.78
CA THR A 63 -6.68 -8.37 -4.41
C THR A 63 -5.88 -7.18 -3.89
N PHE A 64 -5.99 -6.05 -4.58
CA PHE A 64 -5.28 -4.83 -4.22
C PHE A 64 -6.29 -3.79 -3.79
N VAL A 65 -6.15 -3.31 -2.55
CA VAL A 65 -7.01 -2.28 -1.98
C VAL A 65 -6.15 -1.11 -1.56
N GLN A 66 -6.52 0.07 -2.03
CA GLN A 66 -5.84 1.30 -1.66
C GLN A 66 -6.87 2.26 -1.10
N ASN A 67 -6.61 2.80 0.09
CA ASN A 67 -7.52 3.77 0.64
C ASN A 67 -7.30 5.14 -0.01
N PHE A 68 -8.32 5.98 0.13
CA PHE A 68 -8.25 7.37 -0.28
C PHE A 68 -8.91 8.17 0.84
N THR A 69 -8.14 9.05 1.49
CA THR A 69 -8.67 9.87 2.58
C THR A 69 -9.21 11.16 2.01
N ASP A 70 -10.52 11.26 1.97
CA ASP A 70 -11.23 12.45 1.46
C ASP A 70 -11.43 13.47 2.57
N ILE A 71 -11.95 13.02 3.71
CA ILE A 71 -12.19 13.88 4.87
C ILE A 71 -11.63 13.20 6.11
N ASP A 72 -10.80 13.94 6.87
CA ASP A 72 -10.33 13.51 8.19
C ASP A 72 -10.19 14.72 9.11
N ASP A 73 -9.75 14.48 10.34
CA ASP A 73 -9.63 15.55 11.33
C ASP A 73 -8.68 16.65 10.89
N LYS A 74 -7.61 16.33 10.19
CA LYS A 74 -6.66 17.32 9.70
C LYS A 74 -7.25 18.19 8.61
N ILE A 75 -8.04 17.60 7.71
CA ILE A 75 -8.74 18.35 6.65
C ILE A 75 -9.74 19.31 7.29
N LEU A 76 -10.50 18.84 8.25
CA LEU A 76 -11.47 19.68 8.96
C LEU A 76 -10.77 20.85 9.69
N LYS A 77 -9.65 20.59 10.33
CA LYS A 77 -8.88 21.65 11.00
C LYS A 77 -8.36 22.69 10.02
N LEU A 78 -7.86 22.25 8.86
CA LEU A 78 -7.39 23.17 7.83
C LEU A 78 -8.53 24.02 7.29
N SER A 79 -9.71 23.44 7.07
CA SER A 79 -10.89 24.19 6.65
C SER A 79 -11.26 25.28 7.64
N LEU A 80 -11.24 24.97 8.94
CA LEU A 80 -11.55 25.93 9.99
C LEU A 80 -10.53 27.08 10.07
N ILE A 81 -9.26 26.78 9.79
CA ILE A 81 -8.20 27.77 9.80
C ILE A 81 -8.29 28.70 8.58
N HIS A 82 -8.67 28.19 7.43
CA HIS A 82 -8.66 28.92 6.17
C HIS A 82 -10.01 29.58 5.82
N ILE A 83 -11.00 29.39 6.64
CA ILE A 83 -12.28 30.10 6.50
C ILE A 83 -12.18 31.46 7.15
#